data_65a7e1aabf9f947e3460b22c94301688
#
_entry.id   65a7e1aabf9f947e3460b22c94301688
#
_cell.length_a   1.000
_cell.length_b   1.000
_cell.length_c   1.000
_cell.angle_alpha   90.00
_cell.angle_beta   90.00
_cell.angle_gamma   90.00
#
_symmetry.space_group_name_H-M   'P 1'
#
loop_
_entity.id
_entity.type
_entity.pdbx_description
1 polymer ?
#
loop_
_entity_poly.entity_id
_entity_poly.type
_entity_poly.pdbx_seq_one_letter_code
_entity_poly.pdbx_strand_id
1 'polypeptide(L)'
;MKKKLQNDRRDFIKKAAVVSSFFIVPRHVLGKGFTAPSDKLNLAAIGAGGKGTSDIANAYNNGAENVVALADVDFAQCAGSIKKFPKAKLYKDFRKMLSEMDNDIDAVTISAPDHIHGIAAMTAMQ
;
A
#
# COMPACT_ATOMS: atom_id res chain seq x y z
N MET A 1 -53.73 30.09 -23.79
CA MET A 1 -52.69 29.60 -24.73
C MET A 1 -51.56 28.95 -23.96
N LYS A 2 -51.47 27.63 -23.95
CA LYS A 2 -50.36 26.91 -23.29
C LYS A 2 -49.21 26.80 -24.28
N LYS A 3 -48.10 27.52 -24.03
CA LYS A 3 -46.84 27.38 -24.78
C LYS A 3 -46.22 26.04 -24.47
N LYS A 4 -46.24 25.13 -25.44
CA LYS A 4 -45.55 23.85 -25.40
C LYS A 4 -44.04 24.12 -25.45
N LEU A 5 -43.33 23.93 -24.33
CA LEU A 5 -41.88 23.96 -24.29
C LEU A 5 -41.37 22.75 -25.08
N GLN A 6 -41.02 22.97 -26.35
CA GLN A 6 -40.22 22.00 -27.10
C GLN A 6 -38.79 22.08 -26.55
N ASN A 7 -38.44 21.13 -25.69
CA ASN A 7 -37.04 20.87 -25.35
C ASN A 7 -36.40 20.25 -26.59
N ASP A 8 -35.70 21.07 -27.35
CA ASP A 8 -34.94 20.60 -28.51
C ASP A 8 -33.78 19.75 -28.02
N ARG A 9 -33.58 18.56 -28.63
CA ARG A 9 -32.47 17.63 -28.29
C ARG A 9 -31.12 18.34 -28.31
N ARG A 10 -30.94 19.35 -29.15
CA ARG A 10 -29.76 20.21 -29.22
C ARG A 10 -29.53 21.02 -27.96
N ASP A 11 -30.59 21.56 -27.34
CA ASP A 11 -30.46 22.33 -26.10
C ASP A 11 -30.17 21.44 -24.90
N PHE A 12 -30.68 20.22 -24.89
CA PHE A 12 -30.34 19.22 -23.89
C PHE A 12 -28.86 18.83 -23.97
N ILE A 13 -28.34 18.57 -25.19
CA ILE A 13 -26.93 18.21 -25.40
C ILE A 13 -25.99 19.36 -25.01
N LYS A 14 -26.34 20.61 -25.36
CA LYS A 14 -25.59 21.80 -24.97
C LYS A 14 -25.53 21.98 -23.45
N LYS A 15 -26.65 21.79 -22.76
CA LYS A 15 -26.74 21.87 -21.29
C LYS A 15 -26.00 20.72 -20.61
N ALA A 16 -26.06 19.53 -21.17
CA ALA A 16 -25.30 18.36 -20.68
C ALA A 16 -23.77 18.54 -20.85
N ALA A 17 -23.34 19.13 -21.98
CA ALA A 17 -21.92 19.40 -22.24
C ALA A 17 -21.31 20.45 -21.28
N VAL A 18 -22.13 21.38 -20.78
CA VAL A 18 -21.66 22.40 -19.80
C VAL A 18 -21.55 21.81 -18.38
N VAL A 19 -22.37 20.80 -18.05
CA VAL A 19 -22.33 20.14 -16.72
C VAL A 19 -21.28 19.04 -16.64
N SER A 20 -20.82 18.52 -17.77
CA SER A 20 -19.81 17.46 -17.85
C SER A 20 -18.38 17.96 -18.13
N SER A 21 -18.04 19.19 -17.72
CA SER A 21 -16.62 19.53 -17.56
C SER A 21 -16.09 18.80 -16.32
N PHE A 22 -16.02 17.48 -16.41
CA PHE A 22 -15.15 16.70 -15.56
C PHE A 22 -13.74 17.14 -15.87
N PHE A 23 -13.17 17.97 -15.02
CA PHE A 23 -11.74 18.19 -15.00
C PHE A 23 -11.12 16.86 -14.63
N ILE A 24 -10.71 16.06 -15.60
CA ILE A 24 -9.80 14.96 -15.37
C ILE A 24 -8.48 15.62 -14.98
N VAL A 25 -8.32 15.90 -13.68
CA VAL A 25 -7.04 16.37 -13.17
C VAL A 25 -6.12 15.15 -13.20
N PRO A 26 -5.06 15.16 -14.02
CA PRO A 26 -4.13 14.05 -14.06
C PRO A 26 -3.59 13.79 -12.65
N ARG A 27 -3.46 12.53 -12.27
CA ARG A 27 -3.07 12.06 -10.94
C ARG A 27 -1.77 12.73 -10.43
N HIS A 28 -0.83 12.98 -11.35
CA HIS A 28 0.44 13.67 -11.06
C HIS A 28 0.30 15.17 -10.75
N VAL A 29 -0.82 15.81 -11.11
CA VAL A 29 -1.05 17.24 -10.81
C VAL A 29 -1.65 17.44 -9.42
N LEU A 30 -2.42 16.47 -8.92
CA LEU A 30 -2.95 16.47 -7.55
C LEU A 30 -1.87 16.19 -6.49
N GLY A 31 -0.75 15.62 -6.89
CA GLY A 31 0.26 15.08 -5.98
C GLY A 31 1.52 15.92 -5.82
N LYS A 32 1.68 17.14 -6.34
CA LYS A 32 2.88 17.99 -6.13
C LYS A 32 4.06 17.31 -5.39
N GLY A 33 4.49 16.13 -5.83
CA GLY A 33 5.55 15.34 -5.22
C GLY A 33 5.12 14.38 -4.09
N PHE A 34 3.82 14.24 -3.78
CA PHE A 34 3.31 13.23 -2.85
C PHE A 34 2.71 12.05 -3.62
N THR A 35 3.16 10.85 -3.27
CA THR A 35 2.54 9.61 -3.75
C THR A 35 1.13 9.52 -3.15
N ALA A 36 0.11 9.28 -3.99
CA ALA A 36 -1.23 9.07 -3.48
C ALA A 36 -1.25 7.85 -2.55
N PRO A 37 -2.06 7.82 -1.47
CA PRO A 37 -2.12 6.67 -0.57
C PRO A 37 -2.42 5.34 -1.28
N SER A 38 -3.18 5.38 -2.37
CA SER A 38 -3.50 4.22 -3.22
C SER A 38 -2.36 3.75 -4.13
N ASP A 39 -1.30 4.53 -4.24
CA ASP A 39 -0.14 4.20 -5.09
C ASP A 39 1.05 3.68 -4.27
N LYS A 40 0.91 3.67 -2.94
CA LYS A 40 1.91 3.13 -2.02
C LYS A 40 1.79 1.62 -1.94
N LEU A 41 2.94 0.94 -1.95
CA LEU A 41 2.99 -0.48 -1.67
C LEU A 41 2.85 -0.75 -0.17
N ASN A 42 2.14 -1.79 0.18
CA ASN A 42 2.05 -2.31 1.52
C ASN A 42 3.15 -3.37 1.73
N LEU A 43 4.14 -3.01 2.50
CA LEU A 43 5.31 -3.83 2.76
C LEU A 43 5.16 -4.66 4.03
N ALA A 44 5.61 -5.90 4.00
CA ALA A 44 5.81 -6.71 5.18
C ALA A 44 7.29 -7.10 5.33
N ALA A 45 7.75 -7.34 6.55
CA ALA A 45 9.11 -7.83 6.82
C ALA A 45 9.08 -9.20 7.49
N ILE A 46 9.88 -10.12 6.97
CA ILE A 46 10.21 -11.41 7.60
C ILE A 46 11.65 -11.32 8.12
N GLY A 47 11.83 -11.39 9.44
CA GLY A 47 13.07 -11.05 10.11
C GLY A 47 13.24 -9.53 10.22
N ALA A 48 12.46 -8.91 11.10
CA ALA A 48 12.42 -7.45 11.27
C ALA A 48 13.51 -6.90 12.20
N GLY A 49 14.26 -7.77 12.86
CA GLY A 49 15.39 -7.43 13.75
C GLY A 49 16.75 -7.43 13.06
N GLY A 50 17.77 -6.94 13.75
CA GLY A 50 19.14 -6.93 13.24
C GLY A 50 19.27 -6.27 11.87
N LYS A 51 19.72 -7.02 10.87
CA LYS A 51 19.84 -6.56 9.47
C LYS A 51 18.48 -6.14 8.90
N GLY A 52 17.41 -6.86 9.23
CA GLY A 52 16.06 -6.56 8.77
C GLY A 52 15.56 -5.17 9.16
N THR A 53 16.04 -4.61 10.27
CA THR A 53 15.70 -3.24 10.67
C THR A 53 16.14 -2.21 9.61
N SER A 54 17.33 -2.37 9.05
CA SER A 54 17.82 -1.49 7.98
C SER A 54 17.15 -1.79 6.65
N ASP A 55 16.88 -3.05 6.35
CA ASP A 55 16.29 -3.45 5.07
C ASP A 55 14.86 -2.95 4.92
N ILE A 56 14.02 -3.13 5.95
CA ILE A 56 12.64 -2.60 5.92
C ILE A 56 12.61 -1.06 5.97
N ALA A 57 13.57 -0.44 6.66
CA ALA A 57 13.67 1.01 6.69
C ALA A 57 14.04 1.59 5.31
N ASN A 58 14.91 0.91 4.58
CA ASN A 58 15.27 1.29 3.21
C ASN A 58 14.09 1.06 2.24
N ALA A 59 13.41 -0.08 2.36
CA ALA A 59 12.22 -0.37 1.55
C ALA A 59 11.08 0.62 1.81
N TYR A 60 10.87 1.04 3.05
CA TYR A 60 9.91 2.08 3.43
C TYR A 60 10.17 3.43 2.76
N ASN A 61 11.42 3.71 2.39
CA ASN A 61 11.85 4.89 1.62
C ASN A 61 11.26 6.20 2.13
N ASN A 62 11.46 6.50 3.43
CA ASN A 62 11.01 7.73 4.10
C ASN A 62 9.51 8.04 3.95
N GLY A 63 8.67 7.02 3.84
CA GLY A 63 7.22 7.19 3.74
C GLY A 63 6.67 7.14 2.32
N ALA A 64 7.50 6.80 1.34
CA ALA A 64 7.04 6.52 -0.01
C ALA A 64 6.12 5.29 -0.02
N GLU A 65 6.42 4.30 0.83
CA GLU A 65 5.66 3.06 0.97
C GLU A 65 5.06 2.92 2.39
N ASN A 66 4.18 1.95 2.59
CA ASN A 66 3.60 1.61 3.90
C ASN A 66 4.24 0.35 4.45
N VAL A 67 4.50 0.29 5.77
CA VAL A 67 4.85 -0.96 6.44
C VAL A 67 3.64 -1.43 7.23
N VAL A 68 3.04 -2.56 6.81
CA VAL A 68 1.78 -3.08 7.35
C VAL A 68 1.95 -4.26 8.31
N ALA A 69 3.06 -5.01 8.20
CA ALA A 69 3.32 -6.15 9.06
C ALA A 69 4.82 -6.39 9.30
N LEU A 70 5.15 -6.90 10.48
CA LEU A 70 6.48 -7.31 10.89
C LEU A 70 6.41 -8.72 11.49
N ALA A 71 7.16 -9.66 10.94
CA ALA A 71 7.31 -11.02 11.49
C ALA A 71 8.70 -11.23 12.01
N ASP A 72 8.84 -11.58 13.28
CA ASP A 72 10.08 -11.96 13.92
C ASP A 72 9.82 -12.87 15.10
N VAL A 73 10.68 -13.88 15.29
CA VAL A 73 10.58 -14.80 16.41
C VAL A 73 10.98 -14.15 17.74
N ASP A 74 11.81 -13.11 17.68
CA ASP A 74 12.30 -12.35 18.83
C ASP A 74 11.94 -10.86 18.72
N PHE A 75 10.87 -10.47 19.37
CA PHE A 75 10.42 -9.07 19.39
C PHE A 75 11.37 -8.12 20.12
N ALA A 76 12.23 -8.63 21.01
CA ALA A 76 13.23 -7.79 21.65
C ALA A 76 14.29 -7.33 20.63
N GLN A 77 14.69 -8.21 19.71
CA GLN A 77 15.61 -7.88 18.64
C GLN A 77 15.03 -6.93 17.59
N CYS A 78 13.72 -6.99 17.36
CA CYS A 78 13.05 -6.11 16.40
C CYS A 78 12.38 -4.89 17.04
N ALA A 79 12.67 -4.58 18.30
CA ALA A 79 12.08 -3.43 19.01
C ALA A 79 12.28 -2.08 18.28
N GLY A 80 13.40 -1.91 17.57
CA GLY A 80 13.66 -0.74 16.73
C GLY A 80 12.67 -0.60 15.58
N SER A 81 12.38 -1.69 14.88
CA SER A 81 11.40 -1.73 13.79
C SER A 81 9.98 -1.51 14.32
N ILE A 82 9.63 -2.13 15.44
CA ILE A 82 8.31 -1.94 16.10
C ILE A 82 8.11 -0.48 16.49
N LYS A 83 9.11 0.16 17.08
CA LYS A 83 9.04 1.58 17.44
C LYS A 83 8.91 2.49 16.22
N LYS A 84 9.59 2.15 15.13
CA LYS A 84 9.53 2.92 13.88
C LYS A 84 8.20 2.77 13.14
N PHE A 85 7.60 1.58 13.20
CA PHE A 85 6.36 1.24 12.52
C PHE A 85 5.26 0.80 13.49
N PRO A 86 4.76 1.68 14.36
CA PRO A 86 3.85 1.32 15.46
C PRO A 86 2.46 0.85 14.98
N LYS A 87 2.13 1.09 13.71
CA LYS A 87 0.86 0.65 13.10
C LYS A 87 0.96 -0.73 12.45
N ALA A 88 2.17 -1.27 12.29
CA ALA A 88 2.38 -2.57 11.69
C ALA A 88 1.90 -3.69 12.62
N LYS A 89 1.20 -4.68 12.07
CA LYS A 89 0.80 -5.88 12.81
C LYS A 89 2.03 -6.73 13.10
N LEU A 90 2.09 -7.32 14.29
CA LEU A 90 3.22 -8.11 14.74
C LEU A 90 2.90 -9.60 14.70
N TYR A 91 3.79 -10.39 14.14
CA TYR A 91 3.67 -11.84 14.03
C TYR A 91 4.94 -12.53 14.49
N LYS A 92 4.83 -13.63 15.23
CA LYS A 92 5.95 -14.52 15.53
C LYS A 92 6.20 -15.55 14.44
N ASP A 93 5.18 -15.88 13.67
CA ASP A 93 5.23 -16.81 12.55
C ASP A 93 4.87 -16.09 11.24
N PHE A 94 5.83 -16.04 10.31
CA PHE A 94 5.63 -15.40 9.01
C PHE A 94 4.57 -16.09 8.14
N ARG A 95 4.36 -17.41 8.32
CA ARG A 95 3.33 -18.15 7.59
C ARG A 95 1.94 -17.67 7.97
N LYS A 96 1.75 -17.43 9.27
CA LYS A 96 0.52 -16.86 9.78
C LYS A 96 0.30 -15.45 9.26
N MET A 97 1.35 -14.62 9.24
CA MET A 97 1.30 -13.28 8.66
C MET A 97 0.86 -13.32 7.19
N LEU A 98 1.50 -14.13 6.36
CA LEU A 98 1.19 -14.26 4.94
C LEU A 98 -0.23 -14.77 4.72
N SER A 99 -0.67 -15.79 5.48
CA SER A 99 -2.02 -16.34 5.37
C SER A 99 -3.13 -15.38 5.80
N GLU A 100 -2.90 -14.58 6.87
CA GLU A 100 -3.92 -13.65 7.38
C GLU A 100 -3.98 -12.33 6.62
N MET A 101 -2.88 -11.95 5.96
CA MET A 101 -2.73 -10.66 5.28
C MET A 101 -2.47 -10.78 3.78
N ASP A 102 -2.83 -11.89 3.17
CA ASP A 102 -2.59 -12.19 1.76
C ASP A 102 -3.03 -11.06 0.82
N ASN A 103 -4.20 -10.48 1.06
CA ASN A 103 -4.74 -9.39 0.24
C ASN A 103 -4.25 -7.99 0.66
N ASP A 104 -3.50 -7.89 1.76
CA ASP A 104 -3.07 -6.61 2.33
C ASP A 104 -1.58 -6.34 2.10
N ILE A 105 -0.82 -7.32 1.61
CA ILE A 105 0.63 -7.23 1.40
C ILE A 105 0.95 -7.24 -0.10
N ASP A 106 1.65 -6.20 -0.57
CA ASP A 106 2.09 -6.09 -1.97
C ASP A 106 3.53 -6.58 -2.16
N ALA A 107 4.37 -6.45 -1.15
CA ALA A 107 5.77 -6.88 -1.20
C ALA A 107 6.32 -7.26 0.17
N VAL A 108 7.30 -8.15 0.18
CA VAL A 108 7.92 -8.69 1.40
C VAL A 108 9.43 -8.50 1.36
N THR A 109 10.00 -7.98 2.45
CA THR A 109 11.46 -8.05 2.69
C THR A 109 11.76 -9.28 3.54
N ILE A 110 12.78 -10.04 3.16
CA ILE A 110 13.19 -11.25 3.88
C ILE A 110 14.65 -11.10 4.33
N SER A 111 14.82 -10.92 5.64
CA SER A 111 16.13 -10.77 6.29
C SER A 111 16.32 -11.86 7.37
N ALA A 112 15.85 -13.06 7.03
CA ALA A 112 15.95 -14.24 7.88
C ALA A 112 17.27 -15.00 7.64
N PRO A 113 17.73 -15.84 8.59
CA PRO A 113 18.87 -16.73 8.39
C PRO A 113 18.70 -17.66 7.18
N ASP A 114 19.82 -18.11 6.60
CA ASP A 114 19.88 -18.88 5.35
C ASP A 114 18.94 -20.10 5.33
N HIS A 115 18.83 -20.81 6.44
CA HIS A 115 18.00 -22.01 6.55
C HIS A 115 16.48 -21.73 6.47
N ILE A 116 16.05 -20.50 6.73
CA ILE A 116 14.64 -20.07 6.64
C ILE A 116 14.40 -19.24 5.38
N HIS A 117 15.42 -18.57 4.86
CA HIS A 117 15.29 -17.60 3.78
C HIS A 117 14.59 -18.17 2.54
N GLY A 118 15.04 -19.35 2.07
CA GLY A 118 14.46 -20.01 0.90
C GLY A 118 12.98 -20.39 1.11
N ILE A 119 12.65 -20.94 2.28
CA ILE A 119 11.27 -21.33 2.62
C ILE A 119 10.37 -20.09 2.70
N ALA A 120 10.85 -19.03 3.36
CA ALA A 120 10.11 -17.79 3.47
C ALA A 120 9.85 -17.13 2.10
N ALA A 121 10.86 -17.11 1.23
CA ALA A 121 10.74 -16.59 -0.13
C ALA A 121 9.72 -17.39 -0.97
N MET A 122 9.79 -18.71 -0.95
CA MET A 122 8.85 -19.57 -1.66
C MET A 122 7.41 -19.39 -1.16
N THR A 123 7.21 -19.28 0.15
CA THR A 123 5.88 -19.07 0.73
C THR A 123 5.31 -17.69 0.38
N ALA A 124 6.16 -16.66 0.31
CA ALA A 124 5.73 -15.31 -0.03
C ALA A 124 5.40 -15.12 -1.53
N MET A 125 5.83 -16.05 -2.41
CA MET A 125 5.56 -16.01 -3.85
C MET A 125 4.35 -16.84 -4.29
N GLN A 126 3.71 -17.55 -3.39
CA GLN A 126 2.52 -18.39 -3.67
C GLN A 126 1.24 -17.57 -3.54
#